data_eb0e5d69c336c5a58fd87979012608f5
#
_entry.id   eb0e5d69c336c5a58fd87979012608f5
#
_cell.length_a   1.000
_cell.length_b   1.000
_cell.length_c   1.000
_cell.angle_alpha   90.00
_cell.angle_beta   90.00
_cell.angle_gamma   90.00
#
_symmetry.space_group_name_H-M   'P 1'
#
loop_
_entity.id
_entity.type
_entity.pdbx_description
1 polymer ?
#
loop_
_entity_poly.entity_id
_entity_poly.type
_entity_poly.pdbx_seq_one_letter_code
_entity_poly.pdbx_strand_id
1 'polypeptide(L)'
;MQTIRPAYVAAAIRAATMPAAAQQQITLTVAAGQPLRAMNPLNLVSEFFIPEVNKRVESAGLDIKIEWKEAYAGSLLKPTFVLQGVSDGIADIGFEPTIFHPDKLPLEQVSFMTPFTTSDVVLVGKTIDKLHATIPAFAAQYDKFGVIRLGGATFDSYELFTTAPVQKFEDITGMKLAVAGAGLQWVRGTGATPVESNMTLYYNDAKTGVTDGFIIFPSAIPGMKYPEAAPYVTKVGFGAQYAAALIINKSVYEGLPPELQTILRDVAQAWTATAAAAQQDIYNNAYGSVAQNFPGAATFELPREEQAKWASAMPNIAKEWAERIDGQGLPGSEVLSAYMDEMRSVGADPVRNWDQE
;
A
#
# COMPACT_ATOMS: atom_id res chain seq x y z
N MET A 1 -46.84 84.96 17.33
CA MET A 1 -45.76 84.35 16.52
C MET A 1 -45.21 83.14 17.32
N GLN A 2 -45.69 81.98 16.99
CA GLN A 2 -45.23 80.70 17.60
C GLN A 2 -44.26 80.04 16.65
N THR A 3 -43.03 79.83 17.09
CA THR A 3 -41.96 79.17 16.34
C THR A 3 -42.04 77.69 16.59
N ILE A 4 -42.33 76.89 15.52
CA ILE A 4 -42.34 75.46 15.52
C ILE A 4 -40.86 75.00 15.31
N ARG A 5 -40.32 74.19 16.24
CA ARG A 5 -39.04 73.50 16.12
C ARG A 5 -39.26 72.08 15.50
N PRO A 6 -38.47 71.70 14.50
CA PRO A 6 -38.55 70.34 13.96
C PRO A 6 -37.81 69.38 14.86
N ALA A 7 -38.50 68.23 15.20
CA ALA A 7 -37.92 67.06 15.91
C ALA A 7 -37.17 66.21 14.92
N TYR A 8 -35.85 66.04 15.10
CA TYR A 8 -35.10 65.05 14.39
C TYR A 8 -35.28 63.62 15.04
N VAL A 9 -35.88 62.72 14.31
CA VAL A 9 -35.95 61.29 14.67
C VAL A 9 -34.66 60.64 14.19
N ALA A 10 -33.77 60.31 15.14
CA ALA A 10 -32.58 59.50 14.85
C ALA A 10 -32.97 58.01 14.74
N ALA A 11 -32.98 57.46 13.54
CA ALA A 11 -33.15 56.07 13.30
C ALA A 11 -31.85 55.31 13.71
N ALA A 12 -31.88 54.60 14.82
CA ALA A 12 -30.79 53.70 15.25
C ALA A 12 -30.80 52.43 14.39
N ILE A 13 -29.84 52.32 13.45
CA ILE A 13 -29.55 51.08 12.70
C ILE A 13 -28.93 50.11 13.70
N ARG A 14 -29.69 49.13 14.18
CA ARG A 14 -29.15 47.96 14.89
C ARG A 14 -28.48 47.06 13.83
N ALA A 15 -27.16 47.08 13.77
CA ALA A 15 -26.37 46.04 13.11
C ALA A 15 -26.64 44.71 13.82
N ALA A 16 -27.36 43.83 13.17
CA ALA A 16 -27.49 42.44 13.65
C ALA A 16 -26.11 41.76 13.49
N THR A 17 -25.41 41.61 14.58
CA THR A 17 -24.25 40.74 14.64
C THR A 17 -24.74 39.30 14.45
N MET A 18 -24.55 38.77 13.23
CA MET A 18 -24.71 37.31 13.02
C MET A 18 -23.72 36.61 13.96
N PRO A 19 -24.17 35.57 14.73
CA PRO A 19 -23.23 34.76 15.47
C PRO A 19 -22.27 34.16 14.48
N ALA A 20 -20.96 34.32 14.70
CA ALA A 20 -19.94 33.55 13.96
C ALA A 20 -20.30 32.08 14.15
N ALA A 21 -20.55 31.35 13.06
CA ALA A 21 -20.77 29.91 13.13
C ALA A 21 -19.54 29.32 13.83
N ALA A 22 -19.74 28.54 14.88
CA ALA A 22 -18.63 27.91 15.58
C ALA A 22 -17.96 26.93 14.61
N GLN A 23 -16.65 27.03 14.43
CA GLN A 23 -15.85 26.15 13.60
C GLN A 23 -16.16 24.68 13.92
N GLN A 24 -16.57 23.92 12.92
CA GLN A 24 -16.87 22.49 13.11
C GLN A 24 -15.56 21.74 13.42
N GLN A 25 -15.49 21.13 14.58
CA GLN A 25 -14.37 20.28 14.97
C GLN A 25 -14.66 18.82 14.60
N ILE A 26 -13.75 18.21 13.84
CA ILE A 26 -13.80 16.80 13.43
C ILE A 26 -12.52 16.13 13.93
N THR A 27 -12.64 15.05 14.67
CA THR A 27 -11.48 14.22 15.05
C THR A 27 -11.40 13.02 14.12
N LEU A 28 -10.23 12.75 13.54
CA LEU A 28 -9.97 11.57 12.73
C LEU A 28 -8.74 10.83 13.28
N THR A 29 -8.94 9.56 13.62
CA THR A 29 -7.86 8.66 14.06
C THR A 29 -7.32 7.89 12.87
N VAL A 30 -6.00 8.04 12.61
CA VAL A 30 -5.29 7.32 11.55
C VAL A 30 -4.39 6.27 12.18
N ALA A 31 -4.52 5.00 11.78
CA ALA A 31 -3.76 3.92 12.37
C ALA A 31 -3.03 3.04 11.34
N ALA A 32 -1.88 2.51 11.76
CA ALA A 32 -1.14 1.47 11.04
C ALA A 32 -0.40 0.55 12.02
N GLY A 33 -0.24 -0.70 11.59
CA GLY A 33 0.53 -1.69 12.35
C GLY A 33 2.04 -1.54 12.22
N GLN A 34 2.52 -0.90 11.15
CA GLN A 34 3.93 -0.72 10.84
C GLN A 34 4.45 0.64 11.35
N PRO A 35 5.76 0.75 11.63
CA PRO A 35 6.39 2.02 11.93
C PRO A 35 6.53 2.89 10.66
N LEU A 36 6.34 4.21 10.80
CA LEU A 36 6.38 5.17 9.68
C LEU A 36 7.61 5.01 8.79
N ARG A 37 8.79 4.95 9.40
CA ARG A 37 10.07 4.92 8.67
C ARG A 37 10.36 3.60 7.95
N ALA A 38 9.54 2.57 8.16
CA ALA A 38 9.72 1.28 7.50
C ALA A 38 9.13 1.25 6.09
N MET A 39 8.18 2.14 5.80
CA MET A 39 7.41 2.14 4.55
C MET A 39 7.17 3.59 4.11
N ASN A 40 7.77 3.98 2.99
CA ASN A 40 7.62 5.34 2.47
C ASN A 40 6.16 5.75 2.19
N PRO A 41 5.28 4.89 1.60
CA PRO A 41 3.87 5.24 1.44
C PRO A 41 3.16 5.55 2.76
N LEU A 42 3.49 4.81 3.83
CA LEU A 42 2.95 5.08 5.16
C LEU A 42 3.49 6.41 5.74
N ASN A 43 4.79 6.68 5.56
CA ASN A 43 5.38 7.96 5.98
C ASN A 43 4.67 9.14 5.30
N LEU A 44 4.34 9.02 4.02
CA LEU A 44 3.61 10.02 3.26
C LEU A 44 2.14 10.21 3.69
N VAL A 45 1.58 9.33 4.52
CA VAL A 45 0.29 9.62 5.17
C VAL A 45 0.45 10.80 6.14
N SER A 46 1.50 10.80 6.97
CA SER A 46 1.78 11.90 7.90
C SER A 46 2.38 13.13 7.22
N GLU A 47 3.30 12.93 6.25
CA GLU A 47 4.07 14.04 5.67
C GLU A 47 3.40 14.69 4.45
N PHE A 48 2.44 14.02 3.81
CA PHE A 48 1.75 14.53 2.62
C PHE A 48 0.23 14.51 2.76
N PHE A 49 -0.40 13.33 3.01
CA PHE A 49 -1.86 13.21 3.00
C PHE A 49 -2.52 14.13 4.04
N ILE A 50 -2.12 14.04 5.30
CA ILE A 50 -2.68 14.85 6.38
C ILE A 50 -2.48 16.36 6.14
N PRO A 51 -1.26 16.85 5.86
CA PRO A 51 -1.04 18.27 5.57
C PRO A 51 -1.81 18.77 4.36
N GLU A 52 -1.88 17.99 3.28
CA GLU A 52 -2.55 18.41 2.05
C GLU A 52 -4.09 18.45 2.22
N VAL A 53 -4.68 17.53 3.01
CA VAL A 53 -6.10 17.62 3.41
C VAL A 53 -6.36 18.92 4.14
N ASN A 54 -5.58 19.23 5.17
CA ASN A 54 -5.75 20.48 5.93
C ASN A 54 -5.64 21.72 5.05
N LYS A 55 -4.64 21.76 4.17
CA LYS A 55 -4.41 22.86 3.22
C LYS A 55 -5.59 23.03 2.26
N ARG A 56 -6.18 21.92 1.76
CA ARG A 56 -7.36 22.00 0.86
C ARG A 56 -8.61 22.42 1.59
N VAL A 57 -8.80 21.99 2.82
CA VAL A 57 -9.91 22.45 3.69
C VAL A 57 -9.83 23.97 3.89
N GLU A 58 -8.64 24.49 4.22
CA GLU A 58 -8.40 25.93 4.35
C GLU A 58 -8.62 26.68 3.03
N SER A 59 -8.05 26.18 1.93
CA SER A 59 -8.16 26.80 0.60
C SER A 59 -9.58 26.82 0.05
N ALA A 60 -10.42 25.85 0.44
CA ALA A 60 -11.83 25.80 0.11
C ALA A 60 -12.69 26.71 1.00
N GLY A 61 -12.09 27.36 2.00
CA GLY A 61 -12.81 28.23 2.95
C GLY A 61 -13.82 27.48 3.83
N LEU A 62 -13.60 26.18 4.05
CA LEU A 62 -14.47 25.39 4.91
C LEU A 62 -14.22 25.77 6.37
N ASP A 63 -15.28 26.03 7.12
CA ASP A 63 -15.20 26.30 8.56
C ASP A 63 -15.10 25.01 9.37
N ILE A 64 -14.08 24.21 9.01
CA ILE A 64 -13.78 22.88 9.58
C ILE A 64 -12.35 22.89 10.13
N LYS A 65 -12.19 22.36 11.34
CA LYS A 65 -10.89 22.04 11.93
C LYS A 65 -10.81 20.53 12.17
N ILE A 66 -9.83 19.90 11.53
CA ILE A 66 -9.58 18.46 11.73
C ILE A 66 -8.50 18.28 12.80
N GLU A 67 -8.82 17.52 13.85
CA GLU A 67 -7.87 17.01 14.83
C GLU A 67 -7.45 15.61 14.42
N TRP A 68 -6.21 15.45 13.98
CA TRP A 68 -5.67 14.15 13.60
C TRP A 68 -5.04 13.44 14.80
N LYS A 69 -5.46 12.18 15.03
CA LYS A 69 -4.85 11.28 16.02
C LYS A 69 -4.09 10.18 15.28
N GLU A 70 -2.79 10.26 15.29
CA GLU A 70 -1.92 9.32 14.57
C GLU A 70 -1.45 8.20 15.51
N ALA A 71 -1.70 6.94 15.13
CA ALA A 71 -1.40 5.73 15.91
C ALA A 71 -0.70 4.69 15.04
N TYR A 72 0.62 4.73 15.01
CA TYR A 72 1.47 3.87 14.20
C TYR A 72 2.24 2.84 15.03
N ALA A 73 3.03 1.99 14.36
CA ALA A 73 3.88 0.96 14.97
C ALA A 73 3.11 -0.04 15.85
N GLY A 74 1.86 -0.31 15.50
CA GLY A 74 1.04 -1.26 16.25
C GLY A 74 0.58 -0.78 17.62
N SER A 75 0.66 0.54 17.88
CA SER A 75 0.22 1.16 19.13
C SER A 75 -1.29 1.02 19.37
N LEU A 76 -2.07 1.06 18.29
CA LEU A 76 -3.52 0.88 18.33
C LEU A 76 -3.96 -0.41 17.61
N LEU A 77 -3.48 -0.63 16.39
CA LEU A 77 -3.84 -1.78 15.54
C LEU A 77 -2.60 -2.54 15.10
N LYS A 78 -2.60 -3.86 15.23
CA LYS A 78 -1.54 -4.73 14.70
C LYS A 78 -1.62 -4.83 13.17
N PRO A 79 -0.52 -5.15 12.45
CA PRO A 79 -0.50 -5.21 10.98
C PRO A 79 -1.60 -6.06 10.35
N THR A 80 -1.95 -7.18 10.96
CA THR A 80 -2.99 -8.12 10.49
C THR A 80 -4.40 -7.77 10.98
N PHE A 81 -4.57 -6.65 11.68
CA PHE A 81 -5.85 -6.28 12.31
C PHE A 81 -6.36 -4.89 11.87
N VAL A 82 -5.68 -4.23 10.92
CA VAL A 82 -6.06 -2.86 10.49
C VAL A 82 -7.43 -2.87 9.83
N LEU A 83 -7.69 -3.77 8.87
CA LEU A 83 -8.99 -3.87 8.20
C LEU A 83 -10.14 -4.03 9.21
N GLN A 84 -10.00 -4.97 10.14
CA GLN A 84 -11.02 -5.21 11.14
C GLN A 84 -11.15 -4.02 12.11
N GLY A 85 -10.03 -3.44 12.54
CA GLY A 85 -10.04 -2.32 13.48
C GLY A 85 -10.69 -1.05 12.91
N VAL A 86 -10.53 -0.79 11.59
CA VAL A 86 -11.26 0.28 10.90
C VAL A 86 -12.73 -0.10 10.72
N SER A 87 -13.02 -1.33 10.35
CA SER A 87 -14.39 -1.86 10.27
C SER A 87 -15.16 -1.68 11.57
N ASP A 88 -14.54 -2.00 12.70
CA ASP A 88 -15.11 -1.92 14.05
C ASP A 88 -15.13 -0.48 14.62
N GLY A 89 -14.58 0.51 13.91
CA GLY A 89 -14.51 1.91 14.34
C GLY A 89 -13.48 2.17 15.45
N ILE A 90 -12.46 1.29 15.63
CA ILE A 90 -11.34 1.53 16.56
C ILE A 90 -10.42 2.62 16.02
N ALA A 91 -10.29 2.70 14.70
CA ALA A 91 -9.67 3.83 13.98
C ALA A 91 -10.61 4.24 12.85
N ASP A 92 -10.58 5.54 12.49
CA ASP A 92 -11.39 6.07 11.40
C ASP A 92 -10.75 5.77 10.04
N ILE A 93 -9.43 5.92 9.94
CA ILE A 93 -8.63 5.69 8.74
C ILE A 93 -7.53 4.67 9.08
N GLY A 94 -7.27 3.75 8.17
CA GLY A 94 -6.23 2.74 8.32
C GLY A 94 -5.31 2.66 7.10
N PHE A 95 -4.01 2.52 7.34
CA PHE A 95 -3.09 2.04 6.30
C PHE A 95 -3.11 0.51 6.37
N GLU A 96 -3.88 -0.11 5.48
CA GLU A 96 -4.20 -1.52 5.47
C GLU A 96 -3.25 -2.31 4.57
N PRO A 97 -2.42 -3.21 5.10
CA PRO A 97 -1.59 -4.10 4.29
C PRO A 97 -2.43 -5.24 3.70
N THR A 98 -2.89 -5.07 2.47
CA THR A 98 -3.78 -6.02 1.76
C THR A 98 -3.18 -7.42 1.62
N ILE A 99 -1.84 -7.51 1.62
CA ILE A 99 -1.09 -8.78 1.54
C ILE A 99 -1.48 -9.79 2.64
N PHE A 100 -1.95 -9.33 3.82
CA PHE A 100 -2.34 -10.20 4.93
C PHE A 100 -3.79 -10.69 4.86
N HIS A 101 -4.55 -10.25 3.85
CA HIS A 101 -5.97 -10.59 3.73
C HIS A 101 -6.32 -11.21 2.37
N PRO A 102 -5.66 -12.32 1.95
CA PRO A 102 -5.96 -12.99 0.70
C PRO A 102 -7.35 -13.65 0.66
N ASP A 103 -7.96 -13.83 1.83
CA ASP A 103 -9.33 -14.33 2.01
C ASP A 103 -10.40 -13.23 2.01
N LYS A 104 -10.08 -12.05 2.54
CA LYS A 104 -11.01 -10.93 2.71
C LYS A 104 -10.98 -9.95 1.54
N LEU A 105 -9.79 -9.70 1.01
CA LEU A 105 -9.50 -8.81 -0.11
C LEU A 105 -8.80 -9.58 -1.25
N PRO A 106 -9.46 -10.64 -1.77
CA PRO A 106 -8.82 -11.57 -2.69
C PRO A 106 -8.40 -10.94 -4.02
N LEU A 107 -9.15 -9.94 -4.54
CA LEU A 107 -8.84 -9.30 -5.82
C LEU A 107 -7.59 -8.41 -5.73
N GLU A 108 -7.25 -7.89 -4.54
CA GLU A 108 -6.04 -7.11 -4.31
C GLU A 108 -4.74 -7.92 -4.49
N GLN A 109 -4.86 -9.26 -4.55
CA GLN A 109 -3.71 -10.15 -4.64
C GLN A 109 -3.20 -10.37 -6.07
N VAL A 110 -3.84 -9.83 -7.10
CA VAL A 110 -3.54 -10.15 -8.50
C VAL A 110 -2.07 -9.90 -8.85
N SER A 111 -1.45 -8.81 -8.39
CA SER A 111 -0.02 -8.55 -8.63
C SER A 111 0.89 -9.59 -7.97
N PHE A 112 0.54 -10.07 -6.76
CA PHE A 112 1.28 -11.15 -6.08
C PHE A 112 1.15 -12.49 -6.78
N MET A 113 0.03 -12.73 -7.48
CA MET A 113 -0.19 -13.96 -8.24
C MET A 113 0.47 -13.94 -9.62
N THR A 114 1.00 -12.79 -10.05
CA THR A 114 1.67 -12.61 -11.34
C THR A 114 3.10 -12.08 -11.17
N PRO A 115 3.97 -12.75 -10.38
CA PRO A 115 5.35 -12.31 -10.20
C PRO A 115 6.12 -12.29 -11.52
N PHE A 116 7.25 -11.59 -11.56
CA PHE A 116 8.10 -11.39 -12.74
C PHE A 116 7.41 -10.66 -13.90
N THR A 117 6.39 -9.84 -13.59
CA THR A 117 5.67 -9.07 -14.62
C THR A 117 6.37 -7.74 -14.92
N THR A 118 6.63 -6.91 -13.91
CA THR A 118 7.32 -5.62 -14.05
C THR A 118 7.84 -5.11 -12.71
N SER A 119 8.96 -4.38 -12.73
CA SER A 119 9.47 -3.65 -11.57
C SER A 119 9.02 -2.17 -11.55
N ASP A 120 8.17 -1.76 -12.48
CA ASP A 120 7.65 -0.40 -12.56
C ASP A 120 6.50 -0.21 -11.55
N VAL A 121 6.82 0.48 -10.45
CA VAL A 121 5.90 0.77 -9.35
C VAL A 121 4.72 1.62 -9.80
N VAL A 122 5.01 2.62 -10.64
CA VAL A 122 3.98 3.56 -11.13
C VAL A 122 2.99 2.85 -12.05
N LEU A 123 3.50 1.96 -12.89
CA LEU A 123 2.69 1.17 -13.81
C LEU A 123 1.75 0.24 -13.06
N VAL A 124 2.26 -0.54 -12.09
CA VAL A 124 1.44 -1.43 -11.28
C VAL A 124 0.35 -0.65 -10.55
N GLY A 125 0.70 0.47 -9.92
CA GLY A 125 -0.26 1.31 -9.21
C GLY A 125 -1.39 1.81 -10.11
N LYS A 126 -1.06 2.36 -11.28
CA LYS A 126 -2.04 2.83 -12.26
C LYS A 126 -2.94 1.71 -12.79
N THR A 127 -2.38 0.52 -13.02
CA THR A 127 -3.16 -0.63 -13.47
C THR A 127 -4.16 -1.07 -12.42
N ILE A 128 -3.75 -1.20 -11.16
CA ILE A 128 -4.69 -1.55 -10.07
C ILE A 128 -5.76 -0.47 -9.90
N ASP A 129 -5.42 0.82 -9.96
CA ASP A 129 -6.42 1.90 -9.88
C ASP A 129 -7.41 1.82 -11.06
N LYS A 130 -6.95 1.47 -12.26
CA LYS A 130 -7.83 1.23 -13.42
C LYS A 130 -8.78 0.05 -13.18
N LEU A 131 -8.28 -1.07 -12.63
CA LEU A 131 -9.14 -2.22 -12.28
C LEU A 131 -10.18 -1.84 -11.23
N HIS A 132 -9.81 -1.06 -10.20
CA HIS A 132 -10.76 -0.52 -9.23
C HIS A 132 -11.85 0.36 -9.86
N ALA A 133 -11.50 1.12 -10.88
CA ALA A 133 -12.44 2.00 -11.58
C ALA A 133 -13.38 1.25 -12.54
N THR A 134 -12.95 0.10 -13.07
CA THR A 134 -13.66 -0.62 -14.15
C THR A 134 -14.35 -1.90 -13.68
N ILE A 135 -13.89 -2.52 -12.59
CA ILE A 135 -14.44 -3.78 -12.08
C ILE A 135 -15.08 -3.53 -10.70
N PRO A 136 -16.42 -3.43 -10.61
CA PRO A 136 -17.12 -3.08 -9.36
C PRO A 136 -16.85 -4.03 -8.19
N ALA A 137 -16.45 -5.27 -8.45
CA ALA A 137 -16.12 -6.26 -7.44
C ALA A 137 -14.96 -5.81 -6.50
N PHE A 138 -14.04 -4.96 -6.97
CA PHE A 138 -13.00 -4.39 -6.12
C PHE A 138 -13.58 -3.51 -5.00
N ALA A 139 -14.53 -2.64 -5.30
CA ALA A 139 -15.19 -1.84 -4.28
C ALA A 139 -16.06 -2.71 -3.36
N ALA A 140 -16.78 -3.69 -3.94
CA ALA A 140 -17.69 -4.56 -3.21
C ALA A 140 -16.99 -5.41 -2.13
N GLN A 141 -15.72 -5.79 -2.31
CA GLN A 141 -15.00 -6.53 -1.28
C GLN A 141 -14.71 -5.68 -0.03
N TYR A 142 -14.46 -4.37 -0.17
CA TYR A 142 -14.31 -3.43 0.94
C TYR A 142 -15.66 -3.13 1.62
N ASP A 143 -16.71 -2.98 0.83
CA ASP A 143 -18.08 -2.73 1.35
C ASP A 143 -18.56 -3.82 2.31
N LYS A 144 -18.15 -5.09 2.11
CA LYS A 144 -18.46 -6.22 3.04
C LYS A 144 -17.96 -5.97 4.45
N PHE A 145 -16.91 -5.15 4.60
CA PHE A 145 -16.33 -4.79 5.90
C PHE A 145 -16.74 -3.38 6.36
N GLY A 146 -17.71 -2.74 5.68
CA GLY A 146 -18.12 -1.38 6.02
C GLY A 146 -16.97 -0.37 5.94
N VAL A 147 -16.05 -0.54 5.00
CA VAL A 147 -14.94 0.38 4.75
C VAL A 147 -14.91 0.81 3.29
N ILE A 148 -14.30 1.97 3.03
CA ILE A 148 -14.08 2.53 1.70
C ILE A 148 -12.57 2.61 1.46
N ARG A 149 -12.10 2.15 0.30
CA ARG A 149 -10.74 2.42 -0.16
C ARG A 149 -10.66 3.86 -0.66
N LEU A 150 -9.76 4.65 -0.09
CA LEU A 150 -9.46 6.02 -0.53
C LEU A 150 -8.36 6.04 -1.60
N GLY A 151 -7.31 5.24 -1.44
CA GLY A 151 -6.19 5.15 -2.35
C GLY A 151 -5.37 3.88 -2.13
N GLY A 152 -4.39 3.62 -2.99
CA GLY A 152 -3.55 2.43 -2.95
C GLY A 152 -2.07 2.72 -2.79
N ALA A 153 -1.33 1.75 -2.28
CA ALA A 153 0.12 1.80 -2.19
C ALA A 153 0.76 0.60 -2.89
N THR A 154 1.60 0.93 -3.86
CA THR A 154 2.44 -0.02 -4.57
C THR A 154 3.85 0.08 -4.02
N PHE A 155 4.47 -1.07 -3.81
CA PHE A 155 5.85 -1.20 -3.37
C PHE A 155 6.73 -1.62 -4.54
N ASP A 156 8.02 -1.32 -4.41
CA ASP A 156 9.04 -1.69 -5.38
C ASP A 156 9.16 -3.21 -5.53
N SER A 157 9.88 -3.63 -6.57
CA SER A 157 10.12 -5.05 -6.83
C SER A 157 10.61 -5.75 -5.57
N TYR A 158 9.95 -6.87 -5.24
CA TYR A 158 10.43 -7.71 -4.16
C TYR A 158 11.68 -8.46 -4.59
N GLU A 159 12.64 -8.53 -3.66
CA GLU A 159 13.96 -9.08 -3.92
C GLU A 159 14.40 -10.00 -2.79
N LEU A 160 15.45 -10.76 -3.02
CA LEU A 160 15.91 -11.78 -2.10
C LEU A 160 17.08 -11.27 -1.24
N PHE A 161 16.97 -11.45 0.07
CA PHE A 161 18.01 -11.17 1.06
C PHE A 161 18.40 -12.49 1.73
N THR A 162 19.68 -12.87 1.69
CA THR A 162 20.13 -14.18 2.19
C THR A 162 21.40 -14.10 3.03
N THR A 163 21.60 -15.12 3.86
CA THR A 163 22.82 -15.31 4.67
C THR A 163 23.95 -15.97 3.88
N ALA A 164 23.66 -16.54 2.71
CA ALA A 164 24.63 -17.09 1.75
C ALA A 164 24.37 -16.52 0.35
N PRO A 165 25.36 -16.42 -0.54
CA PRO A 165 25.20 -15.87 -1.89
C PRO A 165 24.17 -16.67 -2.71
N VAL A 166 23.30 -15.97 -3.44
CA VAL A 166 22.42 -16.54 -4.45
C VAL A 166 22.66 -15.83 -5.76
N GLN A 167 23.20 -16.53 -6.77
CA GLN A 167 23.55 -16.02 -8.07
C GLN A 167 22.86 -16.75 -9.22
N LYS A 168 22.22 -17.88 -8.94
CA LYS A 168 21.42 -18.67 -9.87
C LYS A 168 20.26 -19.34 -9.11
N PHE A 169 19.26 -19.78 -9.85
CA PHE A 169 18.05 -20.38 -9.29
C PHE A 169 18.34 -21.56 -8.36
N GLU A 170 19.25 -22.45 -8.74
CA GLU A 170 19.55 -23.66 -7.96
C GLU A 170 20.15 -23.37 -6.56
N ASP A 171 20.73 -22.17 -6.36
CA ASP A 171 21.38 -21.80 -5.08
C ASP A 171 20.38 -21.71 -3.92
N ILE A 172 19.07 -21.54 -4.21
CA ILE A 172 18.02 -21.50 -3.15
C ILE A 172 17.58 -22.89 -2.69
N THR A 173 18.04 -23.98 -3.35
CA THR A 173 17.61 -25.33 -3.00
C THR A 173 17.92 -25.67 -1.55
N GLY A 174 16.89 -26.05 -0.79
CA GLY A 174 17.00 -26.39 0.63
C GLY A 174 16.99 -25.18 1.58
N MET A 175 17.06 -23.93 1.09
CA MET A 175 16.97 -22.74 1.91
C MET A 175 15.56 -22.59 2.53
N LYS A 176 15.50 -22.07 3.74
CA LYS A 176 14.27 -21.59 4.38
C LYS A 176 14.13 -20.11 4.07
N LEU A 177 13.16 -19.75 3.25
CA LEU A 177 12.92 -18.38 2.82
C LEU A 177 11.67 -17.82 3.48
N ALA A 178 11.83 -16.77 4.29
CA ALA A 178 10.72 -16.07 4.91
C ALA A 178 10.02 -15.17 3.90
N VAL A 179 8.70 -15.24 3.83
CA VAL A 179 7.87 -14.41 2.97
C VAL A 179 6.57 -14.09 3.69
N ALA A 180 6.03 -12.89 3.48
CA ALA A 180 4.76 -12.48 4.06
C ALA A 180 3.58 -12.89 3.16
N GLY A 181 2.52 -13.41 3.76
CA GLY A 181 1.20 -13.56 3.15
C GLY A 181 1.19 -14.19 1.77
N ALA A 182 0.63 -13.47 0.79
CA ALA A 182 0.46 -13.94 -0.58
C ALA A 182 1.78 -14.30 -1.29
N GLY A 183 2.89 -13.67 -0.90
CA GLY A 183 4.22 -13.94 -1.46
C GLY A 183 4.76 -15.35 -1.18
N LEU A 184 4.21 -16.09 -0.20
CA LEU A 184 4.57 -17.49 0.05
C LEU A 184 4.45 -18.37 -1.21
N GLN A 185 3.56 -18.03 -2.13
CA GLN A 185 3.36 -18.75 -3.38
C GLN A 185 4.60 -18.73 -4.28
N TRP A 186 5.46 -17.71 -4.17
CA TRP A 186 6.66 -17.56 -5.00
C TRP A 186 7.78 -18.56 -4.72
N VAL A 187 7.68 -19.25 -3.58
CA VAL A 187 8.65 -20.26 -3.15
C VAL A 187 8.15 -21.69 -3.44
N ARG A 188 6.86 -21.87 -3.80
CA ARG A 188 6.29 -23.19 -4.11
C ARG A 188 6.95 -23.82 -5.33
N GLY A 189 7.36 -25.09 -5.23
CA GLY A 189 7.95 -25.86 -6.32
C GLY A 189 9.42 -25.54 -6.61
N THR A 190 10.03 -24.57 -5.92
CA THR A 190 11.40 -24.10 -6.21
C THR A 190 12.51 -24.92 -5.54
N GLY A 191 12.16 -25.85 -4.65
CA GLY A 191 13.13 -26.57 -3.83
C GLY A 191 13.55 -25.87 -2.54
N ALA A 192 13.18 -24.59 -2.36
CA ALA A 192 13.27 -23.90 -1.08
C ALA A 192 12.02 -24.15 -0.21
N THR A 193 12.14 -23.92 1.09
CA THR A 193 11.05 -24.06 2.05
C THR A 193 10.49 -22.68 2.41
N PRO A 194 9.22 -22.38 2.09
CA PRO A 194 8.60 -21.14 2.49
C PRO A 194 8.35 -21.12 4.00
N VAL A 195 8.63 -19.98 4.64
CA VAL A 195 8.36 -19.72 6.05
C VAL A 195 7.49 -18.47 6.16
N GLU A 196 6.30 -18.61 6.76
CA GLU A 196 5.43 -17.45 7.02
C GLU A 196 6.11 -16.54 8.05
N SER A 197 6.34 -15.30 7.67
CA SER A 197 6.90 -14.27 8.56
C SER A 197 6.48 -12.87 8.05
N ASN A 198 7.05 -11.81 8.59
CA ASN A 198 6.77 -10.44 8.17
C ASN A 198 7.97 -9.52 8.38
N MET A 199 7.88 -8.33 7.80
CA MET A 199 8.97 -7.37 7.78
C MET A 199 9.54 -6.99 9.17
N THR A 200 8.77 -7.08 10.25
CA THR A 200 9.24 -6.75 11.60
C THR A 200 10.03 -7.89 12.24
N LEU A 201 9.94 -9.09 11.69
CA LEU A 201 10.60 -10.30 12.19
C LEU A 201 11.82 -10.72 11.33
N TYR A 202 11.84 -10.41 10.04
CA TYR A 202 12.86 -10.86 9.08
C TYR A 202 14.31 -10.69 9.56
N TYR A 203 14.62 -9.52 10.15
CA TYR A 203 15.97 -9.28 10.68
C TYR A 203 16.36 -10.31 11.72
N ASN A 204 15.50 -10.54 12.70
CA ASN A 204 15.76 -11.49 13.78
C ASN A 204 15.74 -12.93 13.27
N ASP A 205 14.82 -13.31 12.40
CA ASP A 205 14.71 -14.64 11.84
C ASP A 205 16.00 -15.04 11.09
N ALA A 206 16.54 -14.15 10.25
CA ALA A 206 17.81 -14.37 9.57
C ALA A 206 19.00 -14.35 10.53
N LYS A 207 19.04 -13.41 11.48
CA LYS A 207 20.14 -13.24 12.42
C LYS A 207 20.31 -14.42 13.36
N THR A 208 19.20 -15.08 13.72
CA THR A 208 19.19 -16.23 14.63
C THR A 208 19.19 -17.58 13.90
N GLY A 209 19.18 -17.60 12.56
CA GLY A 209 19.18 -18.82 11.75
C GLY A 209 17.84 -19.54 11.72
N VAL A 210 16.73 -18.89 12.08
CA VAL A 210 15.37 -19.43 11.89
C VAL A 210 15.09 -19.57 10.39
N THR A 211 15.56 -18.60 9.60
CA THR A 211 15.52 -18.62 8.13
C THR A 211 16.90 -18.34 7.53
N ASP A 212 17.14 -18.84 6.31
CA ASP A 212 18.35 -18.59 5.54
C ASP A 212 18.27 -17.30 4.72
N GLY A 213 17.07 -16.71 4.64
CA GLY A 213 16.80 -15.48 3.95
C GLY A 213 15.32 -15.13 3.95
N PHE A 214 15.00 -14.03 3.29
CA PHE A 214 13.63 -13.52 3.16
C PHE A 214 13.45 -12.74 1.86
N ILE A 215 12.21 -12.59 1.44
CA ILE A 215 11.82 -11.85 0.24
C ILE A 215 11.07 -10.60 0.66
N ILE A 216 11.60 -9.42 0.29
CA ILE A 216 11.06 -8.11 0.65
C ILE A 216 11.50 -7.04 -0.36
N PHE A 217 10.83 -5.93 -0.38
CA PHE A 217 11.18 -4.77 -1.21
C PHE A 217 12.40 -4.00 -0.65
N PRO A 218 13.40 -3.66 -1.48
CA PRO A 218 14.63 -2.98 -1.08
C PRO A 218 14.44 -1.60 -0.45
N SER A 219 13.35 -0.89 -0.74
CA SER A 219 13.07 0.40 -0.11
C SER A 219 12.89 0.34 1.42
N ALA A 220 12.71 -0.87 1.98
CA ALA A 220 12.67 -1.07 3.44
C ALA A 220 14.09 -1.06 4.09
N ILE A 221 15.17 -1.16 3.31
CA ILE A 221 16.55 -1.26 3.82
C ILE A 221 16.91 -0.15 4.81
N PRO A 222 16.68 1.15 4.50
CA PRO A 222 17.09 2.23 5.39
C PRO A 222 16.43 2.16 6.78
N GLY A 223 15.17 1.74 6.84
CA GLY A 223 14.41 1.65 8.09
C GLY A 223 14.67 0.37 8.88
N MET A 224 14.99 -0.72 8.20
CA MET A 224 15.01 -2.07 8.78
C MET A 224 16.42 -2.69 8.87
N LYS A 225 17.42 -2.10 8.19
CA LYS A 225 18.83 -2.51 8.24
C LYS A 225 19.08 -4.00 7.87
N TYR A 226 18.25 -4.54 7.01
CA TYR A 226 18.28 -5.96 6.62
C TYR A 226 19.65 -6.52 6.22
N PRO A 227 20.53 -5.77 5.50
CA PRO A 227 21.84 -6.30 5.11
C PRO A 227 22.79 -6.59 6.29
N GLU A 228 22.52 -6.10 7.51
CA GLU A 228 23.27 -6.50 8.71
C GLU A 228 22.99 -7.95 9.14
N ALA A 229 21.82 -8.50 8.79
CA ALA A 229 21.40 -9.86 9.12
C ALA A 229 21.50 -10.81 7.92
N ALA A 230 21.23 -10.32 6.71
CA ALA A 230 21.25 -11.04 5.45
C ALA A 230 22.06 -10.22 4.42
N PRO A 231 23.39 -10.36 4.40
CA PRO A 231 24.28 -9.44 3.68
C PRO A 231 24.28 -9.64 2.16
N TYR A 232 23.67 -10.69 1.64
CA TYR A 232 23.60 -10.95 0.22
C TYR A 232 22.24 -10.55 -0.32
N VAL A 233 22.21 -9.48 -1.14
CA VAL A 233 21.00 -8.94 -1.72
C VAL A 233 20.97 -9.28 -3.20
N THR A 234 20.06 -10.16 -3.60
CA THR A 234 19.92 -10.58 -5.00
C THR A 234 18.68 -9.95 -5.61
N LYS A 235 18.90 -9.17 -6.68
CA LYS A 235 17.83 -8.66 -7.52
C LYS A 235 17.28 -9.82 -8.35
N VAL A 236 16.22 -10.42 -7.83
CA VAL A 236 15.49 -11.52 -8.47
C VAL A 236 14.47 -10.99 -9.47
N GLY A 237 13.87 -9.84 -9.18
CA GLY A 237 12.89 -9.21 -10.06
C GLY A 237 11.50 -9.84 -9.94
N PHE A 238 11.05 -10.20 -8.74
CA PHE A 238 9.66 -10.67 -8.55
C PHE A 238 8.61 -9.65 -9.02
N GLY A 239 9.00 -8.40 -9.14
CA GLY A 239 8.18 -7.31 -9.63
C GLY A 239 7.60 -6.44 -8.52
N ALA A 240 7.16 -5.25 -8.92
CA ALA A 240 6.45 -4.32 -8.07
C ALA A 240 5.09 -4.90 -7.67
N GLN A 241 4.68 -4.65 -6.41
CA GLN A 241 3.49 -5.26 -5.84
C GLN A 241 2.56 -4.22 -5.24
N TYR A 242 1.27 -4.30 -5.57
CA TYR A 242 0.25 -3.57 -4.83
C TYR A 242 0.02 -4.29 -3.50
N ALA A 243 0.38 -3.67 -2.39
CA ALA A 243 0.44 -4.37 -1.12
C ALA A 243 -0.26 -3.68 0.05
N ALA A 244 -0.77 -2.45 -0.15
CA ALA A 244 -1.53 -1.76 0.88
C ALA A 244 -2.56 -0.79 0.29
N ALA A 245 -3.55 -0.42 1.11
CA ALA A 245 -4.55 0.59 0.80
C ALA A 245 -4.72 1.56 1.96
N LEU A 246 -5.03 2.82 1.67
CA LEU A 246 -5.57 3.75 2.64
C LEU A 246 -7.08 3.56 2.66
N ILE A 247 -7.63 3.10 3.77
CA ILE A 247 -9.05 2.82 3.96
C ILE A 247 -9.66 3.73 5.01
N ILE A 248 -10.96 3.99 4.91
CA ILE A 248 -11.73 4.74 5.90
C ILE A 248 -12.99 3.96 6.28
N ASN A 249 -13.40 4.03 7.55
CA ASN A 249 -14.68 3.52 7.98
C ASN A 249 -15.82 4.20 7.19
N LYS A 250 -16.71 3.40 6.61
CA LYS A 250 -17.77 3.89 5.71
C LYS A 250 -18.74 4.85 6.43
N SER A 251 -19.15 4.52 7.64
CA SER A 251 -20.08 5.36 8.41
C SER A 251 -19.44 6.69 8.80
N VAL A 252 -18.14 6.68 9.15
CA VAL A 252 -17.37 7.91 9.40
C VAL A 252 -17.34 8.75 8.14
N TYR A 253 -16.94 8.16 6.99
CA TYR A 253 -16.84 8.87 5.71
C TYR A 253 -18.16 9.50 5.29
N GLU A 254 -19.26 8.73 5.34
CA GLU A 254 -20.62 9.19 4.98
C GLU A 254 -21.16 10.27 5.94
N GLY A 255 -20.66 10.31 7.18
CA GLY A 255 -21.00 11.34 8.17
C GLY A 255 -20.22 12.65 8.02
N LEU A 256 -19.17 12.69 7.18
CA LEU A 256 -18.40 13.91 6.91
C LEU A 256 -19.16 14.84 5.95
N PRO A 257 -18.92 16.17 6.01
CA PRO A 257 -19.40 17.11 4.99
C PRO A 257 -19.00 16.66 3.57
N PRO A 258 -19.88 16.80 2.55
CA PRO A 258 -19.61 16.32 1.19
C PRO A 258 -18.33 16.90 0.57
N GLU A 259 -18.02 18.16 0.86
CA GLU A 259 -16.79 18.81 0.39
C GLU A 259 -15.55 18.17 1.01
N LEU A 260 -15.61 17.79 2.30
CA LEU A 260 -14.51 17.10 2.96
C LEU A 260 -14.36 15.66 2.43
N GLN A 261 -15.46 14.96 2.13
CA GLN A 261 -15.41 13.65 1.47
C GLN A 261 -14.68 13.73 0.12
N THR A 262 -14.97 14.76 -0.68
CA THR A 262 -14.30 15.01 -1.97
C THR A 262 -12.81 15.30 -1.76
N ILE A 263 -12.47 16.18 -0.82
CA ILE A 263 -11.08 16.51 -0.50
C ILE A 263 -10.29 15.26 -0.10
N LEU A 264 -10.84 14.41 0.78
CA LEU A 264 -10.18 13.17 1.21
C LEU A 264 -9.88 12.23 0.03
N ARG A 265 -10.82 12.06 -0.90
CA ARG A 265 -10.63 11.24 -2.12
C ARG A 265 -9.56 11.82 -3.02
N ASP A 266 -9.65 13.12 -3.33
CA ASP A 266 -8.72 13.77 -4.25
C ASP A 266 -7.29 13.80 -3.70
N VAL A 267 -7.15 14.01 -2.38
CA VAL A 267 -5.83 13.97 -1.73
C VAL A 267 -5.30 12.54 -1.66
N ALA A 268 -6.15 11.55 -1.44
CA ALA A 268 -5.72 10.14 -1.45
C ALA A 268 -5.24 9.69 -2.84
N GLN A 269 -5.87 10.16 -3.92
CA GLN A 269 -5.39 9.91 -5.28
C GLN A 269 -4.03 10.58 -5.53
N ALA A 270 -3.86 11.83 -5.09
CA ALA A 270 -2.58 12.52 -5.16
C ALA A 270 -1.50 11.83 -4.31
N TRP A 271 -1.86 11.34 -3.11
CA TRP A 271 -0.99 10.52 -2.26
C TRP A 271 -0.56 9.23 -2.96
N THR A 272 -1.48 8.49 -3.57
CA THR A 272 -1.19 7.27 -4.34
C THR A 272 -0.12 7.53 -5.41
N ALA A 273 -0.31 8.58 -6.22
CA ALA A 273 0.63 8.94 -7.29
C ALA A 273 2.00 9.38 -6.74
N THR A 274 2.00 10.21 -5.69
CA THR A 274 3.22 10.71 -5.04
C THR A 274 3.99 9.56 -4.40
N ALA A 275 3.29 8.65 -3.71
CA ALA A 275 3.89 7.49 -3.06
C ALA A 275 4.51 6.53 -4.08
N ALA A 276 3.83 6.25 -5.20
CA ALA A 276 4.36 5.38 -6.25
C ALA A 276 5.62 5.96 -6.90
N ALA A 277 5.63 7.25 -7.22
CA ALA A 277 6.80 7.93 -7.81
C ALA A 277 8.00 7.91 -6.85
N ALA A 278 7.78 8.29 -5.59
CA ALA A 278 8.82 8.27 -4.56
C ALA A 278 9.35 6.86 -4.30
N GLN A 279 8.49 5.86 -4.34
CA GLN A 279 8.86 4.46 -4.16
C GLN A 279 9.75 3.96 -5.31
N GLN A 280 9.42 4.34 -6.55
CA GLN A 280 10.26 4.05 -7.72
C GLN A 280 11.65 4.68 -7.61
N ASP A 281 11.72 5.93 -7.16
CA ASP A 281 13.00 6.62 -6.97
C ASP A 281 13.85 5.97 -5.87
N ILE A 282 13.23 5.54 -4.77
CA ILE A 282 13.93 4.82 -3.70
C ILE A 282 14.46 3.49 -4.22
N TYR A 283 13.65 2.72 -4.96
CA TYR A 283 14.06 1.46 -5.56
C TYR A 283 15.26 1.61 -6.50
N ASN A 284 15.23 2.62 -7.37
CA ASN A 284 16.30 2.88 -8.33
C ASN A 284 17.67 3.14 -7.64
N ASN A 285 17.64 3.64 -6.40
CA ASN A 285 18.83 3.97 -5.61
C ASN A 285 19.19 2.92 -4.54
N ALA A 286 18.32 1.93 -4.31
CA ALA A 286 18.45 1.01 -3.18
C ALA A 286 19.76 0.22 -3.19
N TYR A 287 20.14 -0.34 -4.32
CA TYR A 287 21.33 -1.18 -4.45
C TYR A 287 22.64 -0.40 -4.27
N GLY A 288 22.69 0.83 -4.77
CA GLY A 288 23.81 1.74 -4.51
C GLY A 288 23.97 2.05 -3.02
N SER A 289 22.87 2.19 -2.32
CA SER A 289 22.86 2.45 -0.87
C SER A 289 23.33 1.25 -0.05
N VAL A 290 23.11 0.01 -0.51
CA VAL A 290 23.60 -1.20 0.18
C VAL A 290 25.12 -1.18 0.26
N ALA A 291 25.79 -0.98 -0.87
CA ALA A 291 27.26 -0.96 -0.92
C ALA A 291 27.88 0.16 -0.06
N GLN A 292 27.20 1.32 0.03
CA GLN A 292 27.68 2.47 0.78
C GLN A 292 27.47 2.34 2.31
N ASN A 293 26.33 1.82 2.72
CA ASN A 293 25.90 1.87 4.11
C ASN A 293 26.12 0.56 4.89
N PHE A 294 26.40 -0.55 4.19
CA PHE A 294 26.55 -1.86 4.80
C PHE A 294 27.87 -2.52 4.36
N PRO A 295 29.00 -2.17 4.97
CA PRO A 295 30.28 -2.80 4.68
C PRO A 295 30.22 -4.32 4.84
N GLY A 296 30.59 -5.06 3.79
CA GLY A 296 30.53 -6.52 3.77
C GLY A 296 29.25 -7.11 3.15
N ALA A 297 28.25 -6.27 2.84
CA ALA A 297 27.12 -6.70 2.04
C ALA A 297 27.50 -6.72 0.53
N ALA A 298 26.92 -7.67 -0.20
CA ALA A 298 27.11 -7.82 -1.64
C ALA A 298 25.76 -7.85 -2.36
N THR A 299 25.72 -7.27 -3.54
CA THR A 299 24.54 -7.26 -4.40
C THR A 299 24.78 -8.11 -5.63
N PHE A 300 23.77 -8.89 -6.04
CA PHE A 300 23.75 -9.71 -7.24
C PHE A 300 22.49 -9.38 -8.05
N GLU A 301 22.49 -9.81 -9.31
CA GLU A 301 21.30 -9.74 -10.17
C GLU A 301 21.12 -11.09 -10.84
N LEU A 302 19.93 -11.67 -10.76
CA LEU A 302 19.57 -12.90 -11.46
C LEU A 302 19.34 -12.60 -12.94
N PRO A 303 20.09 -13.23 -13.85
CA PRO A 303 19.81 -13.13 -15.28
C PRO A 303 18.37 -13.55 -15.62
N ARG A 304 17.80 -13.02 -16.70
CA ARG A 304 16.44 -13.35 -17.14
C ARG A 304 16.20 -14.88 -17.31
N GLU A 305 17.22 -15.62 -17.73
CA GLU A 305 17.14 -17.07 -17.84
C GLU A 305 16.95 -17.76 -16.48
N GLU A 306 17.59 -17.24 -15.42
CA GLU A 306 17.42 -17.75 -14.06
C GLU A 306 16.05 -17.34 -13.47
N GLN A 307 15.57 -16.13 -13.79
CA GLN A 307 14.22 -15.70 -13.47
C GLN A 307 13.17 -16.62 -14.14
N ALA A 308 13.40 -17.01 -15.41
CA ALA A 308 12.55 -17.93 -16.15
C ALA A 308 12.52 -19.34 -15.52
N LYS A 309 13.67 -19.84 -15.04
CA LYS A 309 13.72 -21.11 -14.29
C LYS A 309 12.87 -21.03 -13.02
N TRP A 310 13.02 -19.93 -12.25
CA TRP A 310 12.22 -19.73 -11.03
C TRP A 310 10.72 -19.67 -11.37
N ALA A 311 10.33 -18.84 -12.33
CA ALA A 311 8.95 -18.70 -12.75
C ALA A 311 8.34 -20.03 -13.22
N SER A 312 9.13 -20.84 -13.97
CA SER A 312 8.69 -22.14 -14.49
C SER A 312 8.62 -23.23 -13.42
N ALA A 313 9.44 -23.15 -12.36
CA ALA A 313 9.41 -24.09 -11.25
C ALA A 313 8.13 -23.96 -10.41
N MET A 314 7.55 -22.75 -10.35
CA MET A 314 6.27 -22.53 -9.67
C MET A 314 5.11 -23.17 -10.44
N PRO A 315 4.09 -23.73 -9.76
CA PRO A 315 2.80 -24.00 -10.41
C PRO A 315 2.22 -22.71 -10.99
N ASN A 316 1.20 -22.82 -11.86
CA ASN A 316 0.52 -21.59 -12.30
C ASN A 316 -0.35 -21.02 -11.18
N ILE A 317 0.32 -20.30 -10.25
CA ILE A 317 -0.30 -19.71 -9.06
C ILE A 317 -1.39 -18.69 -9.41
N ALA A 318 -1.29 -18.05 -10.58
CA ALA A 318 -2.27 -17.08 -11.04
C ALA A 318 -3.58 -17.76 -11.46
N LYS A 319 -3.50 -18.84 -12.23
CA LYS A 319 -4.70 -19.61 -12.60
C LYS A 319 -5.32 -20.31 -11.39
N GLU A 320 -4.52 -20.93 -10.53
CA GLU A 320 -5.01 -21.50 -9.28
C GLU A 320 -5.77 -20.47 -8.42
N TRP A 321 -5.23 -19.24 -8.37
CA TRP A 321 -5.88 -18.11 -7.68
C TRP A 321 -7.17 -17.71 -8.39
N ALA A 322 -7.14 -17.50 -9.71
CA ALA A 322 -8.27 -17.05 -10.49
C ALA A 322 -9.46 -18.03 -10.39
N GLU A 323 -9.20 -19.36 -10.59
CA GLU A 323 -10.20 -20.40 -10.47
C GLU A 323 -10.82 -20.49 -9.06
N ARG A 324 -9.99 -20.34 -8.02
CA ARG A 324 -10.46 -20.31 -6.64
C ARG A 324 -11.37 -19.11 -6.37
N ILE A 325 -11.04 -17.93 -6.92
CA ILE A 325 -11.81 -16.70 -6.77
C ILE A 325 -13.12 -16.77 -7.56
N ASP A 326 -13.10 -17.33 -8.78
CA ASP A 326 -14.29 -17.60 -9.59
C ASP A 326 -15.24 -18.57 -8.85
N GLY A 327 -14.70 -19.60 -8.22
CA GLY A 327 -15.46 -20.54 -7.38
C GLY A 327 -16.11 -19.90 -6.15
N GLN A 328 -15.66 -18.70 -5.74
CA GLN A 328 -16.27 -17.88 -4.68
C GLN A 328 -17.31 -16.87 -5.23
N GLY A 329 -17.56 -16.86 -6.53
CA GLY A 329 -18.47 -15.92 -7.19
C GLY A 329 -17.90 -14.52 -7.39
N LEU A 330 -16.58 -14.37 -7.37
CA LEU A 330 -15.86 -13.13 -7.69
C LEU A 330 -15.16 -13.29 -9.05
N PRO A 331 -14.88 -12.21 -9.79
CA PRO A 331 -14.37 -12.28 -11.16
C PRO A 331 -12.84 -12.51 -11.22
N GLY A 332 -12.34 -13.63 -10.72
CA GLY A 332 -10.89 -13.91 -10.62
C GLY A 332 -10.22 -13.98 -11.99
N SER A 333 -10.78 -14.76 -12.92
CA SER A 333 -10.24 -14.89 -14.29
C SER A 333 -10.32 -13.58 -15.08
N GLU A 334 -11.40 -12.80 -14.93
CA GLU A 334 -11.53 -11.47 -15.53
C GLU A 334 -10.44 -10.52 -15.03
N VAL A 335 -10.21 -10.49 -13.70
CA VAL A 335 -9.18 -9.63 -13.08
C VAL A 335 -7.79 -10.04 -13.54
N LEU A 336 -7.49 -11.34 -13.59
CA LEU A 336 -6.18 -11.83 -14.05
C LEU A 336 -5.93 -11.42 -15.52
N SER A 337 -6.89 -11.66 -16.39
CA SER A 337 -6.77 -11.29 -17.82
C SER A 337 -6.63 -9.78 -17.98
N ALA A 338 -7.49 -8.98 -17.31
CA ALA A 338 -7.46 -7.51 -17.39
C ALA A 338 -6.13 -6.94 -16.89
N TYR A 339 -5.57 -7.49 -15.80
CA TYR A 339 -4.28 -7.08 -15.27
C TYR A 339 -3.15 -7.37 -16.25
N MET A 340 -3.04 -8.60 -16.76
CA MET A 340 -1.97 -9.02 -17.67
C MET A 340 -2.08 -8.32 -19.04
N ASP A 341 -3.28 -8.13 -19.55
CA ASP A 341 -3.52 -7.39 -20.81
C ASP A 341 -3.09 -5.93 -20.67
N GLU A 342 -3.43 -5.28 -19.56
CA GLU A 342 -2.99 -3.90 -19.31
C GLU A 342 -1.47 -3.82 -19.23
N MET A 343 -0.80 -4.74 -18.51
CA MET A 343 0.65 -4.78 -18.43
C MET A 343 1.29 -4.90 -19.82
N ARG A 344 0.82 -5.81 -20.66
CA ARG A 344 1.31 -5.97 -22.03
C ARG A 344 1.04 -4.74 -22.90
N SER A 345 -0.14 -4.12 -22.75
CA SER A 345 -0.55 -2.96 -23.56
C SER A 345 0.36 -1.74 -23.37
N VAL A 346 0.96 -1.63 -22.19
CA VAL A 346 1.89 -0.53 -21.82
C VAL A 346 3.36 -0.91 -21.95
N GLY A 347 3.64 -2.10 -22.54
CA GLY A 347 5.01 -2.52 -22.88
C GLY A 347 5.76 -3.26 -21.79
N ALA A 348 5.09 -3.75 -20.73
CA ALA A 348 5.72 -4.70 -19.82
C ALA A 348 6.06 -6.00 -20.56
N ASP A 349 7.21 -6.59 -20.23
CA ASP A 349 7.70 -7.85 -20.79
C ASP A 349 7.76 -8.94 -19.69
N PRO A 350 6.62 -9.56 -19.35
CA PRO A 350 6.57 -10.59 -18.33
C PRO A 350 7.49 -11.77 -18.65
N VAL A 351 8.16 -12.32 -17.63
CA VAL A 351 8.95 -13.55 -17.80
C VAL A 351 8.05 -14.75 -18.08
N ARG A 352 6.82 -14.72 -17.54
CA ARG A 352 5.81 -15.76 -17.73
C ARG A 352 4.44 -15.13 -18.02
N ASN A 353 3.73 -15.63 -19.01
CA ASN A 353 2.37 -15.19 -19.36
C ASN A 353 1.33 -15.95 -18.51
N TRP A 354 1.19 -15.53 -17.26
CA TRP A 354 0.43 -16.20 -16.22
C TRP A 354 -1.04 -16.50 -16.54
N ASP A 355 -1.64 -15.71 -17.42
CA ASP A 355 -3.04 -15.82 -17.85
C ASP A 355 -3.24 -16.73 -19.09
N GLN A 356 -2.17 -17.02 -19.83
CA GLN A 356 -2.26 -17.69 -21.14
C GLN A 356 -1.88 -19.17 -21.13
N GLU A 357 -1.37 -19.69 -20.00
CA GLU A 357 -0.94 -21.12 -19.88
C GLU A 357 -2.06 -22.05 -19.46
#